data_8bb446ec8e17f3f4f378d37bfd7d152c
#
_entry.id   8bb446ec8e17f3f4f378d37bfd7d152c
#
_cell.length_a   1.000
_cell.length_b   1.000
_cell.length_c   1.000
_cell.angle_alpha   90.00
_cell.angle_beta   90.00
_cell.angle_gamma   90.00
#
_symmetry.space_group_name_H-M   'P 1'
#
loop_
_entity.id
_entity.type
_entity.pdbx_description
1 polymer ?
#
loop_
_entity_poly.entity_id
_entity_poly.type
_entity_poly.pdbx_seq_one_letter_code
_entity_poly.pdbx_strand_id
1 'polypeptide(L)'
;MKLAEWLTRKRVSRVEFARRIGVTPGAVTQLCNNDLAWLSRETAATIARETRGAVTPNDFLSLKEGPMPQSVPEAIEAFARGEIVIVTDDDDRENEGDLIVAASLCTPEKMAFIIRNTCGIVCAPVTLAEARRLRLDPMVASNDAPLGTAFTVSVDVRHGLTTGISAEQRCNTVRALANGNMGASDFVRPGHVFPLTAKDGGVLMRSGHTEAAVDLCKLAGLPPVGVICELANDDGTVMKGAQIDAFAEKHGLKRISVADLIAYRQAREKLVERIATFPVNTEWGAFTGYAYSTPFDPVQHIALVHGRIGDGTGVPVRLHRENVVADVFSGTTIDAALRRIAKEGRGVVVYLRDGTAGVPANNFVDAEATGSEAARTTQWREIGLGAQILRDLGVTSIRNLATSSRSYVGLSGFGIELLSEEPVEG
;
A
#
# COMPACT_ATOMS: atom_id res chain seq x y z
N MET A 1 -17.72 -15.18 -23.74
CA MET A 1 -17.35 -16.65 -23.72
C MET A 1 -15.89 -16.80 -24.07
N LYS A 2 -15.19 -17.81 -23.56
CA LYS A 2 -13.77 -18.02 -23.86
C LYS A 2 -13.53 -18.25 -25.36
N LEU A 3 -12.40 -17.76 -25.88
CA LEU A 3 -12.04 -17.90 -27.29
C LEU A 3 -12.01 -19.39 -27.75
N ALA A 4 -11.46 -20.25 -26.91
CA ALA A 4 -11.42 -21.69 -27.20
C ALA A 4 -12.79 -22.30 -27.40
N GLU A 5 -13.79 -21.95 -26.60
CA GLU A 5 -15.17 -22.40 -26.71
C GLU A 5 -15.83 -21.86 -27.98
N TRP A 6 -15.58 -20.59 -28.31
CA TRP A 6 -16.11 -19.99 -29.53
C TRP A 6 -15.58 -20.67 -30.77
N LEU A 7 -14.26 -20.94 -30.85
CA LEU A 7 -13.63 -21.62 -31.94
C LEU A 7 -14.23 -23.02 -32.13
N THR A 8 -14.39 -23.78 -31.04
CA THR A 8 -15.00 -25.09 -31.05
C THR A 8 -16.45 -25.05 -31.54
N ARG A 9 -17.25 -24.13 -31.00
CA ARG A 9 -18.66 -23.98 -31.34
C ARG A 9 -18.87 -23.58 -32.81
N LYS A 10 -17.97 -22.73 -33.34
CA LYS A 10 -18.03 -22.26 -34.73
C LYS A 10 -17.29 -23.16 -35.71
N ARG A 11 -16.63 -24.21 -35.22
CA ARG A 11 -15.80 -25.15 -36.01
C ARG A 11 -14.70 -24.42 -36.81
N VAL A 12 -14.09 -23.39 -36.22
CA VAL A 12 -13.00 -22.62 -36.82
C VAL A 12 -11.68 -23.12 -36.21
N SER A 13 -10.72 -23.50 -37.08
CA SER A 13 -9.41 -23.90 -36.58
C SER A 13 -8.59 -22.72 -36.07
N ARG A 14 -7.68 -22.97 -35.13
CA ARG A 14 -6.77 -21.92 -34.60
C ARG A 14 -5.92 -21.29 -35.71
N VAL A 15 -5.51 -22.07 -36.71
CA VAL A 15 -4.73 -21.58 -37.84
C VAL A 15 -5.56 -20.65 -38.72
N GLU A 16 -6.80 -21.02 -39.00
CA GLU A 16 -7.70 -20.20 -39.79
C GLU A 16 -8.07 -18.91 -39.06
N PHE A 17 -8.34 -18.99 -37.76
CA PHE A 17 -8.63 -17.80 -36.96
C PHE A 17 -7.44 -16.86 -36.85
N ALA A 18 -6.23 -17.39 -36.66
CA ALA A 18 -4.99 -16.62 -36.64
C ALA A 18 -4.80 -15.80 -37.92
N ARG A 19 -5.07 -16.40 -39.08
CA ARG A 19 -5.02 -15.69 -40.36
C ARG A 19 -6.06 -14.57 -40.47
N ARG A 20 -7.27 -14.78 -39.93
CA ARG A 20 -8.35 -13.78 -39.94
C ARG A 20 -8.01 -12.55 -39.11
N ILE A 21 -7.32 -12.72 -37.96
CA ILE A 21 -6.97 -11.64 -37.06
C ILE A 21 -5.53 -11.12 -37.20
N GLY A 22 -4.77 -11.67 -38.18
CA GLY A 22 -3.43 -11.17 -38.48
C GLY A 22 -2.35 -11.53 -37.46
N VAL A 23 -2.49 -12.64 -36.74
CA VAL A 23 -1.51 -13.12 -35.75
C VAL A 23 -1.00 -14.53 -36.07
N THR A 24 0.00 -15.01 -35.32
CA THR A 24 0.50 -16.38 -35.49
C THR A 24 -0.44 -17.42 -34.87
N PRO A 25 -0.49 -18.65 -35.41
CA PRO A 25 -1.26 -19.75 -34.78
C PRO A 25 -0.83 -20.07 -33.36
N GLY A 26 0.47 -19.85 -33.03
CA GLY A 26 0.99 -19.96 -31.68
C GLY A 26 0.39 -18.94 -30.74
N ALA A 27 0.22 -17.69 -31.18
CA ALA A 27 -0.43 -16.65 -30.40
C ALA A 27 -1.89 -17.00 -30.08
N VAL A 28 -2.66 -17.50 -31.07
CA VAL A 28 -4.05 -17.98 -30.82
C VAL A 28 -4.05 -19.15 -29.84
N THR A 29 -3.07 -20.04 -29.92
CA THR A 29 -2.95 -21.17 -28.99
C THR A 29 -2.67 -20.67 -27.56
N GLN A 30 -1.82 -19.70 -27.39
CA GLN A 30 -1.60 -19.05 -26.09
C GLN A 30 -2.88 -18.39 -25.56
N LEU A 31 -3.59 -17.62 -26.38
CA LEU A 31 -4.86 -16.99 -26.03
C LEU A 31 -5.97 -17.98 -25.65
N CYS A 32 -5.90 -19.22 -26.18
CA CYS A 32 -6.85 -20.26 -25.83
C CYS A 32 -6.51 -21.05 -24.57
N ASN A 33 -5.22 -21.16 -24.24
CA ASN A 33 -4.72 -22.07 -23.21
C ASN A 33 -4.17 -21.33 -21.97
N ASN A 34 -3.89 -20.03 -22.08
CA ASN A 34 -3.35 -19.24 -20.99
C ASN A 34 -4.33 -18.12 -20.64
N ASP A 35 -4.99 -18.26 -19.51
CA ASP A 35 -5.95 -17.29 -18.98
C ASP A 35 -5.31 -15.94 -18.62
N LEU A 36 -3.97 -15.85 -18.59
CA LEU A 36 -3.18 -14.63 -18.36
C LEU A 36 -2.41 -14.18 -19.62
N ALA A 37 -2.79 -14.66 -20.81
CA ALA A 37 -2.12 -14.27 -22.05
C ALA A 37 -2.28 -12.78 -22.30
N TRP A 38 -1.15 -12.06 -22.43
CA TRP A 38 -1.16 -10.64 -22.74
C TRP A 38 -1.79 -10.38 -24.11
N LEU A 39 -2.75 -9.46 -24.16
CA LEU A 39 -3.51 -9.12 -25.35
C LEU A 39 -3.39 -7.64 -25.66
N SER A 40 -2.83 -7.29 -26.82
CA SER A 40 -2.78 -5.90 -27.23
C SER A 40 -4.19 -5.35 -27.48
N ARG A 41 -4.38 -4.04 -27.27
CA ARG A 41 -5.68 -3.38 -27.51
C ARG A 41 -6.19 -3.59 -28.94
N GLU A 42 -5.28 -3.59 -29.91
CA GLU A 42 -5.59 -3.79 -31.32
C GLU A 42 -6.05 -5.23 -31.61
N THR A 43 -5.32 -6.23 -31.07
CA THR A 43 -5.68 -7.64 -31.19
C THR A 43 -7.02 -7.92 -30.49
N ALA A 44 -7.27 -7.33 -29.32
CA ALA A 44 -8.52 -7.44 -28.59
C ALA A 44 -9.72 -6.91 -29.40
N ALA A 45 -9.57 -5.73 -30.00
CA ALA A 45 -10.59 -5.12 -30.86
C ALA A 45 -10.86 -5.96 -32.10
N THR A 46 -9.81 -6.55 -32.69
CA THR A 46 -9.95 -7.39 -33.88
C THR A 46 -10.66 -8.71 -33.55
N ILE A 47 -10.33 -9.35 -32.40
CA ILE A 47 -11.05 -10.55 -31.94
C ILE A 47 -12.52 -10.25 -31.67
N ALA A 48 -12.83 -9.14 -30.98
CA ALA A 48 -14.21 -8.76 -30.73
C ALA A 48 -15.00 -8.54 -32.03
N ARG A 49 -14.40 -7.91 -33.03
CA ARG A 49 -15.01 -7.69 -34.35
C ARG A 49 -15.23 -9.01 -35.10
N GLU A 50 -14.22 -9.89 -35.20
CA GLU A 50 -14.31 -11.18 -35.87
C GLU A 50 -15.31 -12.13 -35.22
N THR A 51 -15.46 -12.04 -33.90
CA THR A 51 -16.41 -12.86 -33.14
C THR A 51 -17.78 -12.19 -33.00
N ARG A 52 -17.98 -10.99 -33.59
CA ARG A 52 -19.19 -10.18 -33.49
C ARG A 52 -19.59 -9.91 -32.04
N GLY A 53 -18.60 -9.62 -31.19
CA GLY A 53 -18.81 -9.35 -29.77
C GLY A 53 -19.05 -10.57 -28.89
N ALA A 54 -19.01 -11.79 -29.45
CA ALA A 54 -19.17 -13.01 -28.67
C ALA A 54 -17.97 -13.32 -27.78
N VAL A 55 -16.77 -12.84 -28.16
CA VAL A 55 -15.55 -12.83 -27.36
C VAL A 55 -15.10 -11.40 -27.24
N THR A 56 -15.05 -10.90 -26.01
CA THR A 56 -14.69 -9.54 -25.67
C THR A 56 -13.34 -9.49 -24.98
N PRO A 57 -12.68 -8.32 -24.84
CA PRO A 57 -11.45 -8.19 -24.04
C PRO A 57 -11.58 -8.75 -22.62
N ASN A 58 -12.76 -8.61 -21.99
CA ASN A 58 -13.02 -9.11 -20.64
C ASN A 58 -13.01 -10.66 -20.55
N ASP A 59 -13.23 -11.36 -21.65
CA ASP A 59 -13.19 -12.83 -21.68
C ASP A 59 -11.74 -13.40 -21.62
N PHE A 60 -10.73 -12.53 -21.79
CA PHE A 60 -9.30 -12.83 -21.61
C PHE A 60 -8.78 -12.36 -20.26
N LEU A 61 -9.51 -11.50 -19.59
CA LEU A 61 -9.33 -11.23 -18.19
C LEU A 61 -9.99 -12.40 -17.48
N SER A 62 -9.25 -13.50 -17.26
CA SER A 62 -9.63 -14.43 -16.22
C SER A 62 -9.45 -13.71 -14.90
N LEU A 63 -10.42 -12.87 -14.58
CA LEU A 63 -10.85 -12.79 -13.21
C LEU A 63 -11.31 -14.24 -12.91
N LYS A 64 -10.40 -15.11 -12.41
CA LYS A 64 -10.87 -16.14 -11.51
C LYS A 64 -11.75 -15.36 -10.57
N GLU A 65 -13.01 -15.74 -10.46
CA GLU A 65 -13.78 -15.48 -9.26
C GLU A 65 -13.10 -16.26 -8.13
N GLY A 66 -11.91 -15.83 -7.77
CA GLY A 66 -11.46 -15.94 -6.41
C GLY A 66 -12.45 -15.10 -5.61
N PRO A 67 -12.68 -15.38 -4.34
CA PRO A 67 -13.58 -14.61 -3.51
C PRO A 67 -13.24 -13.13 -3.74
N MET A 68 -14.23 -12.34 -4.20
CA MET A 68 -14.07 -10.92 -4.52
C MET A 68 -13.28 -10.30 -3.39
N PRO A 69 -12.24 -9.49 -3.63
CA PRO A 69 -11.55 -8.80 -2.56
C PRO A 69 -12.62 -8.08 -1.76
N GLN A 70 -12.82 -8.54 -0.53
CA GLN A 70 -13.90 -8.05 0.32
C GLN A 70 -13.59 -6.58 0.56
N SER A 71 -14.58 -5.72 0.45
CA SER A 71 -14.34 -4.30 0.54
C SER A 71 -13.73 -3.94 1.90
N VAL A 72 -12.75 -3.06 1.95
CA VAL A 72 -12.16 -2.59 3.22
C VAL A 72 -13.23 -2.13 4.22
N PRO A 73 -14.33 -1.42 3.82
CA PRO A 73 -15.45 -1.13 4.70
C PRO A 73 -16.04 -2.35 5.39
N GLU A 74 -16.30 -3.44 4.66
CA GLU A 74 -16.87 -4.67 5.25
C GLU A 74 -15.92 -5.32 6.25
N ALA A 75 -14.60 -5.29 5.96
CA ALA A 75 -13.59 -5.79 6.89
C ALA A 75 -13.53 -4.93 8.16
N ILE A 76 -13.61 -3.60 8.04
CA ILE A 76 -13.66 -2.68 9.18
C ILE A 76 -14.92 -2.93 10.03
N GLU A 77 -16.08 -3.12 9.40
CA GLU A 77 -17.32 -3.43 10.12
C GLU A 77 -17.25 -4.78 10.86
N ALA A 78 -16.72 -5.83 10.23
CA ALA A 78 -16.49 -7.12 10.87
C ALA A 78 -15.51 -6.99 12.04
N PHE A 79 -14.42 -6.27 11.83
CA PHE A 79 -13.42 -5.99 12.87
C PHE A 79 -14.00 -5.21 14.05
N ALA A 80 -14.87 -4.22 13.79
CA ALA A 80 -15.56 -3.45 14.82
C ALA A 80 -16.50 -4.31 15.68
N ARG A 81 -17.07 -5.40 15.12
CA ARG A 81 -17.82 -6.41 15.87
C ARG A 81 -16.93 -7.40 16.62
N GLY A 82 -15.60 -7.25 16.50
CA GLY A 82 -14.62 -8.13 17.13
C GLY A 82 -14.36 -9.42 16.35
N GLU A 83 -14.76 -9.51 15.09
CA GLU A 83 -14.41 -10.65 14.24
C GLU A 83 -12.91 -10.61 13.90
N ILE A 84 -12.32 -11.80 13.70
CA ILE A 84 -10.96 -11.92 13.18
C ILE A 84 -11.01 -11.60 11.68
N VAL A 85 -10.09 -10.78 11.21
CA VAL A 85 -9.87 -10.52 9.79
C VAL A 85 -8.49 -11.02 9.38
N ILE A 86 -8.33 -11.37 8.11
CA ILE A 86 -7.03 -11.68 7.53
C ILE A 86 -6.54 -10.43 6.80
N VAL A 87 -5.31 -10.05 7.08
CA VAL A 87 -4.60 -9.03 6.30
C VAL A 87 -3.41 -9.67 5.65
N THR A 88 -3.26 -9.46 4.34
CA THR A 88 -2.12 -9.93 3.56
C THR A 88 -1.26 -8.74 3.16
N ASP A 89 0.03 -8.93 3.11
CA ASP A 89 0.96 -7.97 2.53
C ASP A 89 1.31 -8.33 1.07
N ASP A 90 2.20 -7.54 0.46
CA ASP A 90 2.58 -7.71 -0.93
C ASP A 90 3.47 -8.94 -1.15
N ASP A 91 3.35 -9.57 -2.34
CA ASP A 91 4.08 -10.78 -2.73
C ASP A 91 5.61 -10.64 -2.66
N ASP A 92 6.10 -9.43 -2.79
CA ASP A 92 7.52 -9.08 -2.78
C ASP A 92 7.99 -8.48 -1.44
N ARG A 93 7.11 -8.48 -0.38
CA ARG A 93 7.48 -8.14 1.01
C ARG A 93 7.69 -9.43 1.83
N GLU A 94 6.75 -9.84 2.64
CA GLU A 94 6.76 -11.12 3.38
C GLU A 94 5.97 -12.18 2.61
N ASN A 95 4.97 -11.73 1.83
CA ASN A 95 3.99 -12.58 1.14
C ASN A 95 3.29 -13.51 2.14
N GLU A 96 2.82 -12.93 3.23
CA GLU A 96 2.21 -13.62 4.36
C GLU A 96 0.81 -13.09 4.63
N GLY A 97 0.06 -13.78 5.46
CA GLY A 97 -1.24 -13.35 5.95
C GLY A 97 -1.32 -13.49 7.45
N ASP A 98 -1.72 -12.42 8.12
CA ASP A 98 -1.92 -12.44 9.56
C ASP A 98 -3.40 -12.54 9.92
N LEU A 99 -3.70 -13.33 10.95
CA LEU A 99 -4.94 -13.23 11.69
C LEU A 99 -4.89 -11.99 12.58
N ILE A 100 -5.80 -11.05 12.36
CA ILE A 100 -5.84 -9.79 13.11
C ILE A 100 -7.19 -9.64 13.83
N VAL A 101 -7.15 -9.25 15.10
CA VAL A 101 -8.33 -8.90 15.88
C VAL A 101 -8.02 -7.71 16.80
N ALA A 102 -9.03 -6.90 17.11
CA ALA A 102 -8.89 -5.85 18.12
C ALA A 102 -8.63 -6.45 19.50
N ALA A 103 -7.57 -6.03 20.18
CA ALA A 103 -7.21 -6.57 21.48
C ALA A 103 -8.32 -6.37 22.53
N SER A 104 -9.04 -5.25 22.48
CA SER A 104 -10.18 -4.97 23.38
C SER A 104 -11.35 -5.94 23.23
N LEU A 105 -11.51 -6.55 22.04
CA LEU A 105 -12.59 -7.49 21.70
C LEU A 105 -12.10 -8.94 21.53
N CYS A 106 -10.84 -9.21 21.89
CA CYS A 106 -10.29 -10.55 21.91
C CYS A 106 -10.95 -11.38 23.02
N THR A 107 -11.29 -12.64 22.72
CA THR A 107 -11.80 -13.61 23.70
C THR A 107 -10.83 -14.79 23.81
N PRO A 108 -10.89 -15.60 24.88
CA PRO A 108 -10.06 -16.80 25.00
C PRO A 108 -10.23 -17.76 23.81
N GLU A 109 -11.43 -17.88 23.24
CA GLU A 109 -11.73 -18.72 22.08
C GLU A 109 -11.04 -18.21 20.83
N LYS A 110 -11.08 -16.85 20.58
CA LYS A 110 -10.38 -16.23 19.47
C LYS A 110 -8.88 -16.37 19.60
N MET A 111 -8.35 -16.15 20.81
CA MET A 111 -6.94 -16.37 21.09
C MET A 111 -6.53 -17.83 20.86
N ALA A 112 -7.36 -18.80 21.29
CA ALA A 112 -7.12 -20.22 21.03
C ALA A 112 -7.16 -20.53 19.51
N PHE A 113 -8.07 -19.91 18.77
CA PHE A 113 -8.12 -20.03 17.31
C PHE A 113 -6.85 -19.49 16.64
N ILE A 114 -6.40 -18.29 17.05
CA ILE A 114 -5.16 -17.69 16.55
C ILE A 114 -3.98 -18.64 16.82
N ILE A 115 -3.78 -19.07 18.06
CA ILE A 115 -2.66 -19.94 18.45
C ILE A 115 -2.62 -21.25 17.65
N ARG A 116 -3.77 -21.83 17.32
CA ARG A 116 -3.84 -23.12 16.61
C ARG A 116 -3.57 -23.04 15.11
N ASN A 117 -3.79 -21.88 14.52
CA ASN A 117 -3.75 -21.72 13.07
C ASN A 117 -2.59 -20.80 12.60
N THR A 118 -1.71 -20.44 13.50
CA THR A 118 -0.62 -19.50 13.23
C THR A 118 0.71 -20.01 13.78
N CYS A 119 1.79 -19.26 13.56
CA CYS A 119 3.11 -19.55 14.13
C CYS A 119 3.13 -19.53 15.68
N GLY A 120 2.08 -19.00 16.33
CA GLY A 120 1.91 -18.97 17.78
C GLY A 120 2.69 -17.86 18.51
N ILE A 121 3.47 -17.05 17.83
CA ILE A 121 4.13 -15.86 18.40
C ILE A 121 3.12 -14.71 18.39
N VAL A 122 2.31 -14.64 19.44
CA VAL A 122 1.25 -13.62 19.54
C VAL A 122 1.88 -12.25 19.73
N CYS A 123 1.76 -11.41 18.72
CA CYS A 123 2.19 -10.02 18.75
C CYS A 123 1.03 -9.07 19.03
N ALA A 124 1.33 -7.96 19.72
CA ALA A 124 0.35 -6.93 20.06
C ALA A 124 0.80 -5.56 19.54
N PRO A 125 0.43 -5.18 18.30
CA PRO A 125 0.65 -3.84 17.79
C PRO A 125 0.03 -2.77 18.67
N VAL A 126 0.83 -1.76 19.04
CA VAL A 126 0.45 -0.62 19.86
C VAL A 126 0.99 0.67 19.23
N THR A 127 0.38 1.81 19.54
CA THR A 127 0.94 3.11 19.15
C THR A 127 2.19 3.44 19.98
N LEU A 128 3.05 4.33 19.46
CA LEU A 128 4.21 4.83 20.21
C LEU A 128 3.77 5.49 21.55
N ALA A 129 2.63 6.17 21.56
CA ALA A 129 2.09 6.79 22.77
C ALA A 129 1.74 5.73 23.84
N GLU A 130 1.08 4.63 23.44
CA GLU A 130 0.75 3.52 24.34
C GLU A 130 2.02 2.77 24.81
N ALA A 131 2.98 2.54 23.91
CA ALA A 131 4.25 1.94 24.29
C ALA A 131 4.97 2.75 25.38
N ARG A 132 5.02 4.08 25.23
CA ARG A 132 5.59 5.00 26.25
C ARG A 132 4.80 4.98 27.55
N ARG A 133 3.47 5.05 27.48
CA ARG A 133 2.59 5.04 28.67
C ARG A 133 2.77 3.78 29.50
N LEU A 134 2.90 2.63 28.81
CA LEU A 134 3.06 1.33 29.45
C LEU A 134 4.53 0.95 29.72
N ARG A 135 5.50 1.79 29.37
CA ARG A 135 6.95 1.54 29.48
C ARG A 135 7.34 0.24 28.80
N LEU A 136 6.90 0.10 27.54
CA LEU A 136 7.30 -1.00 26.68
C LEU A 136 8.56 -0.57 25.93
N ASP A 137 9.70 -0.79 26.57
CA ASP A 137 10.99 -0.41 26.00
C ASP A 137 11.32 -1.30 24.78
N PRO A 138 12.09 -0.80 23.79
CA PRO A 138 12.57 -1.62 22.68
C PRO A 138 13.28 -2.87 23.19
N MET A 139 13.04 -4.01 22.52
CA MET A 139 13.67 -5.28 22.89
C MET A 139 15.19 -5.23 22.76
N VAL A 140 15.68 -4.45 21.79
CA VAL A 140 17.11 -4.24 21.53
C VAL A 140 17.43 -2.76 21.38
N ALA A 141 18.64 -2.35 21.76
CA ALA A 141 19.09 -0.97 21.62
C ALA A 141 19.31 -0.57 20.15
N SER A 142 19.74 -1.51 19.31
CA SER A 142 19.91 -1.34 17.87
C SER A 142 19.17 -2.47 17.17
N ASN A 143 18.18 -2.12 16.35
CA ASN A 143 17.40 -3.09 15.60
C ASN A 143 18.05 -3.31 14.23
N ASP A 144 18.56 -4.52 13.99
CA ASP A 144 19.18 -4.98 12.75
C ASP A 144 18.30 -5.99 11.98
N ALA A 145 17.04 -6.17 12.39
CA ALA A 145 16.11 -7.04 11.69
C ALA A 145 15.86 -6.53 10.25
N PRO A 146 15.81 -7.41 9.24
CA PRO A 146 15.71 -7.02 7.82
C PRO A 146 14.53 -6.08 7.50
N LEU A 147 13.40 -6.26 8.17
CA LEU A 147 12.20 -5.44 8.00
C LEU A 147 12.01 -4.39 9.10
N GLY A 148 12.95 -4.29 10.03
CA GLY A 148 12.94 -3.31 11.10
C GLY A 148 11.72 -3.37 12.03
N THR A 149 11.10 -4.55 12.20
CA THR A 149 9.93 -4.73 13.07
C THR A 149 10.27 -4.33 14.50
N ALA A 150 9.53 -3.36 15.04
CA ALA A 150 9.86 -2.70 16.29
C ALA A 150 9.33 -3.49 17.50
N PHE A 151 9.95 -4.64 17.78
CA PHE A 151 9.67 -5.42 18.98
C PHE A 151 10.01 -4.64 20.24
N THR A 152 9.14 -4.74 21.23
CA THR A 152 9.40 -4.30 22.60
C THR A 152 9.67 -5.49 23.49
N VAL A 153 10.05 -5.24 24.75
CA VAL A 153 10.09 -6.28 25.78
C VAL A 153 8.75 -7.00 25.84
N SER A 154 8.77 -8.34 25.91
CA SER A 154 7.55 -9.15 26.05
C SER A 154 6.91 -8.96 27.42
N VAL A 155 5.59 -9.12 27.51
CA VAL A 155 4.85 -8.84 28.73
C VAL A 155 3.78 -9.89 29.00
N ASP A 156 3.38 -10.00 30.28
CA ASP A 156 2.12 -10.60 30.72
C ASP A 156 1.43 -9.66 31.70
N VAL A 157 0.08 -9.67 31.69
CA VAL A 157 -0.67 -8.94 32.73
C VAL A 157 -0.47 -9.61 34.08
N ARG A 158 -0.17 -8.79 35.11
CA ARG A 158 0.14 -9.28 36.46
C ARG A 158 -1.06 -9.92 37.16
N HIS A 159 -2.26 -9.36 36.95
CA HIS A 159 -3.48 -9.77 37.63
C HIS A 159 -3.99 -11.13 37.13
N GLY A 160 -4.09 -12.08 38.04
CA GLY A 160 -4.52 -13.44 37.70
C GLY A 160 -3.48 -14.28 36.95
N LEU A 161 -2.23 -13.83 36.92
CA LEU A 161 -1.14 -14.52 36.22
C LEU A 161 -0.78 -15.84 36.93
N THR A 162 -0.69 -16.92 36.15
CA THR A 162 -0.09 -18.19 36.56
C THR A 162 1.18 -18.44 35.73
N THR A 163 1.07 -19.14 34.59
CA THR A 163 2.18 -19.37 33.68
C THR A 163 2.28 -18.36 32.54
N GLY A 164 1.19 -17.66 32.21
CA GLY A 164 1.14 -16.65 31.13
C GLY A 164 0.83 -17.20 29.73
N ILE A 165 1.13 -18.49 29.48
CA ILE A 165 1.15 -19.06 28.12
C ILE A 165 -0.21 -19.47 27.57
N SER A 166 -1.22 -19.74 28.44
CA SER A 166 -2.52 -20.21 27.96
C SER A 166 -3.25 -19.17 27.08
N ALA A 167 -4.18 -19.62 26.26
CA ALA A 167 -5.00 -18.73 25.45
C ALA A 167 -5.74 -17.69 26.30
N GLU A 168 -6.29 -18.09 27.44
CA GLU A 168 -6.96 -17.20 28.38
C GLU A 168 -6.00 -16.13 28.92
N GLN A 169 -4.79 -16.51 29.35
CA GLN A 169 -3.84 -15.57 29.95
C GLN A 169 -3.27 -14.59 28.90
N ARG A 170 -2.95 -15.09 27.70
CA ARG A 170 -2.54 -14.19 26.59
C ARG A 170 -3.69 -13.26 26.18
N CYS A 171 -4.93 -13.75 26.14
CA CYS A 171 -6.11 -12.93 25.93
C CYS A 171 -6.24 -11.83 27.00
N ASN A 172 -6.09 -12.17 28.28
CA ASN A 172 -6.13 -11.21 29.37
C ASN A 172 -5.02 -10.13 29.22
N THR A 173 -3.83 -10.55 28.81
CA THR A 173 -2.70 -9.64 28.58
C THR A 173 -2.98 -8.66 27.43
N VAL A 174 -3.46 -9.11 26.26
CA VAL A 174 -3.74 -8.20 25.14
C VAL A 174 -4.92 -7.26 25.46
N ARG A 175 -5.94 -7.71 26.17
CA ARG A 175 -7.03 -6.85 26.64
C ARG A 175 -6.56 -5.82 27.65
N ALA A 176 -5.64 -6.17 28.53
CA ALA A 176 -5.03 -5.25 29.47
C ALA A 176 -4.20 -4.17 28.76
N LEU A 177 -3.45 -4.54 27.69
CA LEU A 177 -2.73 -3.57 26.84
C LEU A 177 -3.68 -2.56 26.19
N ALA A 178 -4.89 -2.99 25.81
CA ALA A 178 -5.91 -2.11 25.22
C ALA A 178 -6.72 -1.30 26.24
N ASN A 179 -6.52 -1.52 27.53
CA ASN A 179 -7.29 -0.87 28.59
C ASN A 179 -6.56 0.39 29.08
N GLY A 180 -7.11 1.58 28.80
CA GLY A 180 -6.54 2.85 29.22
C GLY A 180 -6.37 3.06 30.73
N ASN A 181 -7.06 2.25 31.56
CA ASN A 181 -6.92 2.30 33.02
C ASN A 181 -5.74 1.46 33.56
N MET A 182 -5.13 0.62 32.73
CA MET A 182 -3.95 -0.16 33.11
C MET A 182 -2.69 0.68 32.97
N GLY A 183 -1.75 0.54 33.88
CA GLY A 183 -0.46 1.21 33.89
C GLY A 183 0.71 0.25 33.73
N ALA A 184 1.93 0.80 33.66
CA ALA A 184 3.14 -0.01 33.49
C ALA A 184 3.38 -1.04 34.61
N SER A 185 2.92 -0.76 35.83
CA SER A 185 3.02 -1.66 37.01
C SER A 185 2.09 -2.88 36.92
N ASP A 186 1.04 -2.82 36.07
CA ASP A 186 0.11 -3.92 35.90
C ASP A 186 0.63 -5.06 35.02
N PHE A 187 1.83 -4.89 34.46
CA PHE A 187 2.50 -5.88 33.62
C PHE A 187 3.78 -6.40 34.26
N VAL A 188 4.08 -7.66 34.02
CA VAL A 188 5.39 -8.28 34.28
C VAL A 188 6.19 -8.34 32.98
N ARG A 189 7.51 -8.36 33.11
CA ARG A 189 8.51 -8.41 32.02
C ARG A 189 9.62 -9.35 32.43
N PRO A 190 9.99 -10.35 31.59
CA PRO A 190 9.36 -10.73 30.32
C PRO A 190 8.04 -11.46 30.50
N GLY A 191 7.31 -11.67 29.40
CA GLY A 191 6.05 -12.43 29.35
C GLY A 191 5.87 -13.16 28.02
N HIS A 192 4.63 -13.52 27.67
CA HIS A 192 4.30 -14.38 26.53
C HIS A 192 3.55 -13.66 25.41
N VAL A 193 3.35 -12.35 25.52
CA VAL A 193 2.85 -11.48 24.45
C VAL A 193 3.94 -10.50 24.06
N PHE A 194 4.10 -10.27 22.77
CA PHE A 194 5.15 -9.42 22.18
C PHE A 194 4.55 -8.13 21.64
N PRO A 195 4.56 -7.01 22.39
CA PRO A 195 4.10 -5.75 21.85
C PRO A 195 5.02 -5.26 20.74
N LEU A 196 4.41 -4.68 19.68
CA LEU A 196 5.12 -4.08 18.55
C LEU A 196 4.74 -2.60 18.46
N THR A 197 5.72 -1.72 18.34
CA THR A 197 5.45 -0.29 18.19
C THR A 197 5.19 0.05 16.73
N ALA A 198 3.94 0.39 16.39
CA ALA A 198 3.58 0.86 15.06
C ALA A 198 4.17 2.24 14.78
N LYS A 199 4.50 2.51 13.52
CA LYS A 199 4.90 3.85 13.06
C LYS A 199 3.72 4.81 13.12
N ASP A 200 4.00 6.05 13.54
CA ASP A 200 3.02 7.15 13.40
C ASP A 200 2.69 7.32 11.92
N GLY A 201 1.39 7.48 11.61
CA GLY A 201 0.89 7.45 10.23
C GLY A 201 0.44 6.08 9.73
N GLY A 202 0.74 5.00 10.46
CA GLY A 202 0.24 3.65 10.16
C GLY A 202 0.72 3.11 8.83
N VAL A 203 -0.14 2.41 8.09
CA VAL A 203 0.19 1.79 6.80
C VAL A 203 0.66 2.78 5.73
N LEU A 204 0.38 4.07 5.90
CA LEU A 204 0.87 5.12 5.00
C LEU A 204 2.35 5.44 5.20
N MET A 205 2.94 5.01 6.32
CA MET A 205 4.35 5.19 6.64
C MET A 205 5.15 3.89 6.59
N ARG A 206 4.52 2.75 6.88
CA ARG A 206 5.10 1.42 6.77
C ARG A 206 4.01 0.42 6.41
N SER A 207 4.16 -0.26 5.27
CA SER A 207 3.16 -1.19 4.72
C SER A 207 3.20 -2.57 5.41
N GLY A 208 3.19 -2.60 6.75
CA GLY A 208 3.27 -3.84 7.54
C GLY A 208 1.99 -4.18 8.30
N HIS A 209 1.86 -5.45 8.70
CA HIS A 209 0.76 -5.97 9.50
C HIS A 209 0.63 -5.25 10.86
N THR A 210 1.75 -4.83 11.46
CA THR A 210 1.79 -4.02 12.69
C THR A 210 1.00 -2.74 12.55
N GLU A 211 1.25 -1.98 11.49
CA GLU A 211 0.58 -0.73 11.17
C GLU A 211 -0.87 -0.97 10.77
N ALA A 212 -1.14 -2.00 9.97
CA ALA A 212 -2.48 -2.37 9.54
C ALA A 212 -3.40 -2.68 10.73
N ALA A 213 -2.91 -3.39 11.74
CA ALA A 213 -3.68 -3.71 12.94
C ALA A 213 -4.06 -2.47 13.75
N VAL A 214 -3.13 -1.53 13.94
CA VAL A 214 -3.41 -0.27 14.64
C VAL A 214 -4.38 0.60 13.84
N ASP A 215 -4.24 0.64 12.51
CA ASP A 215 -5.13 1.40 11.64
C ASP A 215 -6.55 0.83 11.61
N LEU A 216 -6.69 -0.49 11.54
CA LEU A 216 -8.00 -1.15 11.65
C LEU A 216 -8.69 -0.82 12.99
N CYS A 217 -7.93 -0.84 14.09
CA CYS A 217 -8.47 -0.42 15.39
C CYS A 217 -8.98 1.03 15.36
N LYS A 218 -8.19 1.97 14.82
CA LYS A 218 -8.57 3.38 14.70
C LYS A 218 -9.78 3.58 13.80
N LEU A 219 -9.81 2.93 12.63
CA LEU A 219 -10.90 3.02 11.67
C LEU A 219 -12.19 2.41 12.20
N ALA A 220 -12.09 1.39 13.06
CA ALA A 220 -13.21 0.77 13.76
C ALA A 220 -13.65 1.55 15.01
N GLY A 221 -12.98 2.65 15.39
CA GLY A 221 -13.28 3.42 16.61
C GLY A 221 -12.94 2.69 17.91
N LEU A 222 -11.99 1.77 17.88
CA LEU A 222 -11.55 0.94 19.01
C LEU A 222 -10.20 1.44 19.57
N PRO A 223 -9.85 1.08 20.82
CA PRO A 223 -8.52 1.32 21.36
C PRO A 223 -7.44 0.83 20.39
N PRO A 224 -6.39 1.62 20.08
CA PRO A 224 -5.45 1.33 19.00
C PRO A 224 -4.40 0.27 19.38
N VAL A 225 -4.87 -0.88 19.79
CA VAL A 225 -4.11 -2.07 20.14
C VAL A 225 -4.72 -3.26 19.43
N GLY A 226 -3.95 -3.91 18.57
CA GLY A 226 -4.33 -5.12 17.86
C GLY A 226 -3.72 -6.38 18.46
N VAL A 227 -4.14 -7.52 17.92
CA VAL A 227 -3.47 -8.82 18.05
C VAL A 227 -3.18 -9.29 16.64
N ILE A 228 -1.96 -9.71 16.36
CA ILE A 228 -1.56 -10.25 15.06
C ILE A 228 -0.75 -11.54 15.26
N CYS A 229 -0.87 -12.45 14.30
CA CYS A 229 -0.03 -13.63 14.22
C CYS A 229 -0.13 -14.24 12.82
N GLU A 230 1.00 -14.68 12.27
CA GLU A 230 1.15 -15.16 10.90
C GLU A 230 0.50 -16.54 10.72
N LEU A 231 -0.33 -16.70 9.68
CA LEU A 231 -0.96 -17.97 9.32
C LEU A 231 0.11 -19.02 8.97
N ALA A 232 0.02 -20.20 9.60
CA ALA A 232 0.95 -21.29 9.40
C ALA A 232 0.24 -22.60 9.02
N ASN A 233 0.90 -23.40 8.19
CA ASN A 233 0.50 -24.77 7.88
C ASN A 233 0.87 -25.71 9.03
N ASP A 234 0.24 -26.89 9.08
CA ASP A 234 0.50 -27.91 10.10
C ASP A 234 1.96 -28.43 10.08
N ASP A 235 2.66 -28.29 8.96
CA ASP A 235 4.06 -28.65 8.81
C ASP A 235 5.04 -27.56 9.30
N GLY A 236 4.51 -26.42 9.80
CA GLY A 236 5.26 -25.28 10.30
C GLY A 236 5.69 -24.27 9.22
N THR A 237 5.33 -24.49 7.96
CA THR A 237 5.55 -23.47 6.91
C THR A 237 4.50 -22.37 6.98
N VAL A 238 4.85 -21.16 6.52
CA VAL A 238 3.92 -20.04 6.47
C VAL A 238 2.96 -20.19 5.29
N MET A 239 1.67 -19.90 5.51
CA MET A 239 0.67 -19.93 4.44
C MET A 239 0.85 -18.76 3.50
N LYS A 240 0.72 -19.01 2.17
CA LYS A 240 0.90 -17.99 1.12
C LYS A 240 -0.17 -18.09 0.04
N GLY A 241 -0.49 -16.95 -0.56
CA GLY A 241 -1.36 -16.87 -1.76
C GLY A 241 -2.66 -17.66 -1.61
N ALA A 242 -2.90 -18.62 -2.50
CA ALA A 242 -4.12 -19.43 -2.55
C ALA A 242 -4.42 -20.24 -1.27
N GLN A 243 -3.41 -20.52 -0.43
CA GLN A 243 -3.62 -21.20 0.84
C GLN A 243 -4.37 -20.28 1.81
N ILE A 244 -4.04 -18.98 1.82
CA ILE A 244 -4.72 -17.97 2.63
C ILE A 244 -6.16 -17.81 2.15
N ASP A 245 -6.41 -17.80 0.84
CA ASP A 245 -7.77 -17.72 0.28
C ASP A 245 -8.63 -18.91 0.71
N ALA A 246 -8.09 -20.12 0.60
CA ALA A 246 -8.78 -21.33 1.03
C ALA A 246 -9.05 -21.34 2.54
N PHE A 247 -8.13 -20.81 3.35
CA PHE A 247 -8.30 -20.68 4.78
C PHE A 247 -9.40 -19.66 5.12
N ALA A 248 -9.40 -18.50 4.46
CA ALA A 248 -10.43 -17.47 4.64
C ALA A 248 -11.83 -18.01 4.31
N GLU A 249 -11.98 -18.71 3.18
CA GLU A 249 -13.23 -19.34 2.76
C GLU A 249 -13.68 -20.40 3.76
N LYS A 250 -12.79 -21.32 4.14
CA LYS A 250 -13.07 -22.40 5.09
C LYS A 250 -13.62 -21.91 6.42
N HIS A 251 -13.09 -20.77 6.90
CA HIS A 251 -13.44 -20.22 8.21
C HIS A 251 -14.39 -19.02 8.15
N GLY A 252 -14.83 -18.60 6.95
CA GLY A 252 -15.75 -17.47 6.77
C GLY A 252 -15.13 -16.13 7.19
N LEU A 253 -13.80 -16.00 7.13
CA LEU A 253 -13.09 -14.81 7.55
C LEU A 253 -13.01 -13.78 6.43
N LYS A 254 -13.14 -12.50 6.78
CA LYS A 254 -12.87 -11.39 5.86
C LYS A 254 -11.37 -11.27 5.59
N ARG A 255 -11.02 -11.00 4.34
CA ARG A 255 -9.63 -10.78 3.90
C ARG A 255 -9.49 -9.46 3.17
N ILE A 256 -8.46 -8.68 3.52
CA ILE A 256 -8.03 -7.48 2.80
C ILE A 256 -6.50 -7.53 2.66
N SER A 257 -5.95 -6.72 1.75
CA SER A 257 -4.52 -6.48 1.68
C SER A 257 -4.13 -5.18 2.38
N VAL A 258 -2.86 -5.05 2.76
CA VAL A 258 -2.28 -3.79 3.24
C VAL A 258 -2.41 -2.72 2.15
N ALA A 259 -2.23 -3.08 0.87
CA ALA A 259 -2.41 -2.18 -0.27
C ALA A 259 -3.84 -1.62 -0.37
N ASP A 260 -4.87 -2.47 -0.16
CA ASP A 260 -6.26 -2.02 -0.12
C ASP A 260 -6.51 -1.03 1.02
N LEU A 261 -5.94 -1.30 2.19
CA LEU A 261 -6.07 -0.42 3.36
C LEU A 261 -5.36 0.94 3.14
N ILE A 262 -4.20 0.94 2.49
CA ILE A 262 -3.50 2.15 2.05
C ILE A 262 -4.40 2.96 1.11
N ALA A 263 -4.91 2.34 0.04
CA ALA A 263 -5.77 3.00 -0.93
C ALA A 263 -7.04 3.58 -0.27
N TYR A 264 -7.64 2.81 0.65
CA TYR A 264 -8.82 3.24 1.41
C TYR A 264 -8.55 4.50 2.26
N ARG A 265 -7.43 4.52 3.01
CA ARG A 265 -7.04 5.65 3.85
C ARG A 265 -6.69 6.87 3.00
N GLN A 266 -5.91 6.68 1.95
CA GLN A 266 -5.50 7.74 1.04
C GLN A 266 -6.68 8.44 0.35
N ALA A 267 -7.73 7.70 0.00
CA ALA A 267 -8.93 8.27 -0.62
C ALA A 267 -9.78 9.12 0.35
N ARG A 268 -9.65 8.93 1.66
CA ARG A 268 -10.53 9.50 2.70
C ARG A 268 -9.84 10.49 3.63
N GLU A 269 -8.54 10.33 3.84
CA GLU A 269 -7.79 11.17 4.77
C GLU A 269 -7.13 12.33 4.04
N LYS A 270 -7.20 13.51 4.62
CA LYS A 270 -6.42 14.66 4.14
C LYS A 270 -5.01 14.56 4.73
N LEU A 271 -4.07 14.09 3.92
CA LEU A 271 -2.69 13.85 4.35
C LEU A 271 -1.76 15.07 4.16
N VAL A 272 -2.25 16.12 3.52
CA VAL A 272 -1.47 17.33 3.25
C VAL A 272 -2.22 18.57 3.72
N GLU A 273 -1.51 19.50 4.30
CA GLU A 273 -2.00 20.82 4.68
C GLU A 273 -1.15 21.89 4.01
N ARG A 274 -1.80 22.82 3.29
CA ARG A 274 -1.12 23.97 2.72
C ARG A 274 -0.81 24.96 3.83
N ILE A 275 0.47 25.21 4.08
CA ILE A 275 0.94 26.06 5.17
C ILE A 275 1.45 27.42 4.71
N ALA A 276 1.87 27.56 3.45
CA ALA A 276 2.34 28.83 2.91
C ALA A 276 2.12 28.94 1.40
N THR A 277 2.02 30.18 0.93
CA THR A 277 2.01 30.55 -0.49
C THR A 277 3.01 31.69 -0.69
N PHE A 278 3.89 31.58 -1.68
CA PHE A 278 4.94 32.56 -1.92
C PHE A 278 5.31 32.66 -3.41
N PRO A 279 5.80 33.81 -3.90
CA PRO A 279 6.28 33.94 -5.26
C PRO A 279 7.64 33.27 -5.41
N VAL A 280 7.86 32.63 -6.58
CA VAL A 280 9.13 32.02 -6.97
C VAL A 280 9.48 32.53 -8.36
N ASN A 281 10.58 33.27 -8.48
CA ASN A 281 11.10 33.71 -9.75
C ASN A 281 12.22 32.77 -10.19
N THR A 282 12.03 32.13 -11.33
CA THR A 282 13.02 31.26 -11.97
C THR A 282 13.50 31.92 -13.26
N GLU A 283 14.57 31.41 -13.84
CA GLU A 283 15.02 31.84 -15.17
C GLU A 283 13.98 31.55 -16.29
N TRP A 284 13.05 30.62 -16.03
CA TRP A 284 11.96 30.22 -16.94
C TRP A 284 10.68 31.05 -16.74
N GLY A 285 10.64 31.92 -15.74
CA GLY A 285 9.49 32.78 -15.46
C GLY A 285 9.04 32.76 -14.01
N ALA A 286 7.92 33.42 -13.74
CA ALA A 286 7.33 33.51 -12.42
C ALA A 286 6.44 32.31 -12.12
N PHE A 287 6.63 31.70 -10.97
CA PHE A 287 5.83 30.62 -10.43
C PHE A 287 5.22 31.05 -9.08
N THR A 288 4.13 30.42 -8.69
CA THR A 288 3.61 30.49 -7.33
C THR A 288 4.01 29.23 -6.60
N GLY A 289 4.76 29.38 -5.51
CA GLY A 289 5.15 28.31 -4.60
C GLY A 289 4.08 28.06 -3.55
N TYR A 290 3.79 26.82 -3.26
CA TYR A 290 2.93 26.35 -2.18
C TYR A 290 3.71 25.38 -1.31
N ALA A 291 3.79 25.64 -0.01
CA ALA A 291 4.38 24.71 0.95
C ALA A 291 3.29 23.87 1.61
N TYR A 292 3.57 22.58 1.73
CA TYR A 292 2.68 21.59 2.33
C TYR A 292 3.37 20.89 3.49
N SER A 293 2.67 20.71 4.59
CA SER A 293 3.05 19.82 5.69
C SER A 293 2.22 18.55 5.67
N THR A 294 2.75 17.51 6.29
CA THR A 294 2.00 16.28 6.56
C THR A 294 1.97 16.02 8.07
N PRO A 295 0.94 15.37 8.61
CA PRO A 295 0.89 15.07 10.05
C PRO A 295 1.90 14.01 10.50
N PHE A 296 2.59 13.34 9.55
CA PHE A 296 3.46 12.19 9.83
C PHE A 296 4.95 12.51 9.67
N ASP A 297 5.27 13.70 9.14
CA ASP A 297 6.62 14.05 8.74
C ASP A 297 6.86 15.54 8.98
N PRO A 298 7.93 15.94 9.68
CA PRO A 298 8.28 17.34 9.87
C PRO A 298 8.72 18.04 8.58
N VAL A 299 8.89 17.28 7.49
CA VAL A 299 9.36 17.81 6.21
C VAL A 299 8.23 18.47 5.45
N GLN A 300 8.50 19.68 4.95
CA GLN A 300 7.58 20.41 4.08
C GLN A 300 7.85 20.06 2.62
N HIS A 301 6.80 19.70 1.87
CA HIS A 301 6.85 19.52 0.43
C HIS A 301 6.48 20.82 -0.27
N ILE A 302 6.89 20.95 -1.53
CA ILE A 302 6.68 22.19 -2.30
C ILE A 302 5.98 21.87 -3.60
N ALA A 303 5.00 22.67 -3.99
CA ALA A 303 4.49 22.68 -5.34
C ALA A 303 4.78 24.04 -5.99
N LEU A 304 5.30 24.03 -7.21
CA LEU A 304 5.50 25.21 -8.04
C LEU A 304 4.45 25.21 -9.15
N VAL A 305 3.63 26.24 -9.19
CA VAL A 305 2.54 26.39 -10.16
C VAL A 305 2.86 27.55 -11.10
N HIS A 306 2.84 27.29 -12.41
CA HIS A 306 2.92 28.30 -13.44
C HIS A 306 1.54 28.51 -14.08
N GLY A 307 1.17 29.76 -14.29
CA GLY A 307 -0.11 30.10 -14.91
C GLY A 307 -1.34 29.71 -14.08
N ARG A 308 -2.48 29.57 -14.74
CA ARG A 308 -3.74 29.16 -14.10
C ARG A 308 -4.03 27.68 -14.38
N ILE A 309 -4.34 26.94 -13.35
CA ILE A 309 -4.71 25.51 -13.47
C ILE A 309 -6.01 25.33 -14.29
N GLY A 310 -6.91 26.32 -14.24
CA GLY A 310 -8.17 26.28 -14.98
C GLY A 310 -9.16 25.28 -14.37
N ASP A 311 -9.72 24.41 -15.22
CA ASP A 311 -10.63 23.34 -14.82
C ASP A 311 -9.93 22.10 -14.25
N GLY A 312 -8.61 22.12 -14.18
CA GLY A 312 -7.79 21.02 -13.64
C GLY A 312 -7.55 19.87 -14.62
N THR A 313 -8.01 19.94 -15.86
CA THR A 313 -7.88 18.85 -16.83
C THR A 313 -6.60 18.96 -17.66
N GLY A 314 -5.93 17.83 -17.93
CA GLY A 314 -4.76 17.71 -18.79
C GLY A 314 -3.60 18.62 -18.40
N VAL A 315 -3.41 18.83 -17.10
CA VAL A 315 -2.35 19.71 -16.59
C VAL A 315 -0.98 19.04 -16.76
N PRO A 316 0.02 19.72 -17.34
CA PRO A 316 1.39 19.22 -17.34
C PRO A 316 1.92 19.18 -15.90
N VAL A 317 2.32 18.00 -15.44
CA VAL A 317 2.77 17.80 -14.06
C VAL A 317 4.08 17.05 -14.03
N ARG A 318 5.01 17.50 -13.21
CA ARG A 318 6.19 16.76 -12.80
C ARG A 318 6.07 16.41 -11.31
N LEU A 319 6.00 15.12 -11.02
CA LEU A 319 6.25 14.62 -9.66
C LEU A 319 7.76 14.39 -9.54
N HIS A 320 8.43 15.19 -8.71
CA HIS A 320 9.87 15.17 -8.56
C HIS A 320 10.24 14.82 -7.13
N ARG A 321 11.06 13.80 -6.96
CA ARG A 321 11.65 13.45 -5.67
C ARG A 321 12.95 14.23 -5.50
N GLU A 322 13.14 14.83 -4.33
CA GLU A 322 14.36 15.53 -3.97
C GLU A 322 15.61 14.66 -4.22
N ASN A 323 16.51 15.19 -5.00
CA ASN A 323 17.87 14.69 -5.14
C ASN A 323 18.81 15.88 -5.05
N VAL A 324 19.23 16.20 -3.83
CA VAL A 324 20.02 17.40 -3.53
C VAL A 324 21.24 17.55 -4.42
N VAL A 325 21.94 16.45 -4.72
CA VAL A 325 23.15 16.50 -5.57
C VAL A 325 22.79 16.82 -7.01
N ALA A 326 21.80 16.13 -7.59
CA ALA A 326 21.38 16.35 -8.95
C ALA A 326 20.69 17.72 -9.10
N ASP A 327 19.80 18.07 -8.16
CA ASP A 327 18.98 19.27 -8.26
C ASP A 327 19.78 20.56 -8.07
N VAL A 328 20.83 20.53 -7.22
CA VAL A 328 21.63 21.72 -6.90
C VAL A 328 22.89 21.83 -7.76
N PHE A 329 23.52 20.70 -8.06
CA PHE A 329 24.85 20.70 -8.68
C PHE A 329 24.89 20.20 -10.12
N SER A 330 23.86 19.49 -10.59
CA SER A 330 23.83 18.92 -11.95
C SER A 330 22.76 19.54 -12.85
N GLY A 331 21.78 20.27 -12.30
CA GLY A 331 20.86 21.18 -13.01
C GLY A 331 19.97 20.57 -14.12
N THR A 332 19.59 19.27 -14.05
CA THR A 332 19.09 18.64 -15.28
C THR A 332 17.58 18.38 -15.36
N THR A 333 16.96 17.85 -14.33
CA THR A 333 15.58 17.33 -14.48
C THR A 333 14.48 18.30 -14.06
N ILE A 334 14.74 19.13 -13.04
CA ILE A 334 13.77 20.15 -12.61
C ILE A 334 13.71 21.28 -13.62
N ASP A 335 14.87 21.77 -14.08
CA ASP A 335 14.97 22.87 -15.05
C ASP A 335 14.26 22.54 -16.36
N ALA A 336 14.44 21.33 -16.86
CA ALA A 336 13.76 20.87 -18.05
C ALA A 336 12.23 20.86 -17.89
N ALA A 337 11.73 20.43 -16.72
CA ALA A 337 10.31 20.46 -16.42
C ALA A 337 9.77 21.89 -16.26
N LEU A 338 10.48 22.78 -15.54
CA LEU A 338 10.12 24.18 -15.38
C LEU A 338 10.06 24.90 -16.72
N ARG A 339 11.08 24.72 -17.57
CA ARG A 339 11.14 25.25 -18.94
C ARG A 339 9.97 24.79 -19.78
N ARG A 340 9.66 23.49 -19.75
CA ARG A 340 8.53 22.91 -20.49
C ARG A 340 7.20 23.50 -20.04
N ILE A 341 6.96 23.56 -18.72
CA ILE A 341 5.76 24.13 -18.13
C ILE A 341 5.61 25.61 -18.45
N ALA A 342 6.70 26.39 -18.36
CA ALA A 342 6.70 27.80 -18.72
C ALA A 342 6.36 28.02 -20.21
N LYS A 343 6.90 27.18 -21.09
CA LYS A 343 6.61 27.24 -22.54
C LYS A 343 5.14 26.92 -22.83
N GLU A 344 4.50 26.02 -22.09
CA GLU A 344 3.09 25.68 -22.23
C GLU A 344 2.16 26.70 -21.56
N GLY A 345 2.69 27.61 -20.75
CA GLY A 345 1.94 28.67 -20.06
C GLY A 345 1.16 28.22 -18.85
N ARG A 346 1.15 26.92 -18.51
CA ARG A 346 0.54 26.37 -17.30
C ARG A 346 1.17 25.04 -16.91
N GLY A 347 1.16 24.71 -15.63
CA GLY A 347 1.56 23.40 -15.13
C GLY A 347 2.05 23.43 -13.68
N VAL A 348 2.41 22.25 -13.17
CA VAL A 348 2.80 22.04 -11.77
C VAL A 348 4.05 21.18 -11.68
N VAL A 349 5.01 21.62 -10.88
CA VAL A 349 6.08 20.76 -10.35
C VAL A 349 5.78 20.48 -8.89
N VAL A 350 5.58 19.23 -8.51
CA VAL A 350 5.48 18.81 -7.12
C VAL A 350 6.83 18.28 -6.68
N TYR A 351 7.49 19.01 -5.78
CA TYR A 351 8.80 18.70 -5.22
C TYR A 351 8.62 17.98 -3.87
N LEU A 352 8.80 16.67 -3.88
CA LEU A 352 8.66 15.82 -2.70
C LEU A 352 10.01 15.69 -2.01
N ARG A 353 10.10 16.22 -0.80
CA ARG A 353 11.34 16.23 -0.02
C ARG A 353 11.49 14.96 0.80
N ASP A 354 12.72 14.49 0.97
CA ASP A 354 13.03 13.19 1.58
C ASP A 354 13.24 13.26 3.11
N GLY A 355 13.26 14.42 3.73
CA GLY A 355 13.34 14.56 5.18
C GLY A 355 14.65 14.08 5.83
N THR A 356 15.61 13.64 5.06
CA THR A 356 16.93 13.30 5.58
C THR A 356 17.78 14.54 5.73
N ALA A 357 18.32 14.77 6.93
CA ALA A 357 19.34 15.80 7.14
C ALA A 357 20.66 15.26 6.55
N GLY A 358 20.93 15.57 5.30
CA GLY A 358 22.17 15.14 4.61
C GLY A 358 21.91 14.49 3.24
N VAL A 359 22.96 14.00 2.64
CA VAL A 359 22.89 13.26 1.38
C VAL A 359 22.48 11.81 1.67
N PRO A 360 21.37 11.30 1.10
CA PRO A 360 20.98 9.90 1.30
C PRO A 360 22.09 8.96 0.83
N ALA A 361 22.55 8.07 1.71
CA ALA A 361 23.61 7.11 1.38
C ALA A 361 23.27 6.22 0.17
N ASN A 362 21.98 6.00 -0.08
CA ASN A 362 21.47 5.17 -1.19
C ASN A 362 21.66 5.80 -2.58
N ASN A 363 22.03 7.09 -2.69
CA ASN A 363 22.31 7.72 -3.98
C ASN A 363 23.70 7.33 -4.55
N PHE A 364 24.50 6.61 -3.78
CA PHE A 364 25.85 6.17 -4.17
C PHE A 364 25.99 4.65 -4.32
N VAL A 365 24.93 3.88 -4.08
CA VAL A 365 24.91 2.42 -4.23
C VAL A 365 23.95 2.09 -5.37
N ASP A 366 24.38 1.24 -6.27
CA ASP A 366 23.75 0.84 -7.52
C ASP A 366 22.24 0.67 -7.47
N ALA A 367 21.58 1.08 -8.56
CA ALA A 367 20.15 1.04 -8.82
C ALA A 367 19.51 -0.37 -8.83
N GLU A 368 20.22 -1.41 -8.42
CA GLU A 368 19.74 -2.80 -8.40
C GLU A 368 18.95 -3.20 -7.14
N ALA A 369 18.85 -2.33 -6.14
CA ALA A 369 18.02 -2.59 -4.94
C ALA A 369 16.54 -2.18 -5.13
N THR A 370 15.97 -2.34 -6.32
CA THR A 370 14.59 -1.91 -6.65
C THR A 370 13.48 -2.75 -6.01
N GLY A 371 13.82 -3.77 -5.21
CA GLY A 371 12.86 -4.66 -4.53
C GLY A 371 12.74 -4.46 -3.02
N SER A 372 13.38 -3.44 -2.42
CA SER A 372 13.30 -3.28 -0.96
C SER A 372 11.98 -2.61 -0.52
N GLU A 373 11.46 -3.02 0.64
CA GLU A 373 10.30 -2.39 1.31
C GLU A 373 10.44 -0.87 1.41
N ALA A 374 11.66 -0.38 1.69
CA ALA A 374 11.97 1.03 1.74
C ALA A 374 11.70 1.74 0.40
N ALA A 375 12.06 1.13 -0.72
CA ALA A 375 11.82 1.70 -2.05
C ALA A 375 10.32 1.79 -2.36
N ARG A 376 9.55 0.76 -2.00
CA ARG A 376 8.08 0.72 -2.22
C ARG A 376 7.34 1.67 -1.31
N THR A 377 7.62 1.66 -0.02
CA THR A 377 7.04 2.61 0.94
C THR A 377 7.29 4.05 0.49
N THR A 378 8.50 4.31 -0.01
CA THR A 378 8.86 5.62 -0.58
C THR A 378 8.02 5.93 -1.83
N GLN A 379 7.87 4.99 -2.75
CA GLN A 379 7.09 5.17 -3.98
C GLN A 379 5.60 5.40 -3.69
N TRP A 380 4.98 4.62 -2.81
CA TRP A 380 3.58 4.79 -2.40
C TRP A 380 3.34 6.15 -1.72
N ARG A 381 4.26 6.54 -0.83
CA ARG A 381 4.22 7.83 -0.17
C ARG A 381 4.31 8.98 -1.17
N GLU A 382 5.21 8.91 -2.12
CA GLU A 382 5.40 9.93 -3.17
C GLU A 382 4.15 10.10 -4.02
N ILE A 383 3.57 9.00 -4.50
CA ILE A 383 2.36 9.02 -5.32
C ILE A 383 1.18 9.57 -4.53
N GLY A 384 0.98 9.11 -3.29
CA GLY A 384 -0.13 9.53 -2.44
C GLY A 384 -0.08 10.99 -2.05
N LEU A 385 1.07 11.47 -1.59
CA LEU A 385 1.27 12.88 -1.23
C LEU A 385 1.19 13.78 -2.47
N GLY A 386 1.84 13.37 -3.56
CA GLY A 386 1.80 14.09 -4.83
C GLY A 386 0.37 14.25 -5.35
N ALA A 387 -0.42 13.19 -5.34
CA ALA A 387 -1.81 13.21 -5.75
C ALA A 387 -2.67 14.14 -4.88
N GLN A 388 -2.49 14.11 -3.56
CA GLN A 388 -3.24 14.99 -2.65
C GLN A 388 -2.85 16.46 -2.80
N ILE A 389 -1.57 16.76 -3.03
CA ILE A 389 -1.12 18.13 -3.36
C ILE A 389 -1.78 18.60 -4.66
N LEU A 390 -1.80 17.76 -5.70
CA LEU A 390 -2.43 18.07 -6.97
C LEU A 390 -3.95 18.32 -6.82
N ARG A 391 -4.64 17.51 -6.03
CA ARG A 391 -6.07 17.72 -5.72
C ARG A 391 -6.32 19.03 -4.98
N ASP A 392 -5.48 19.37 -4.00
CA ASP A 392 -5.58 20.64 -3.28
C ASP A 392 -5.35 21.85 -4.21
N LEU A 393 -4.58 21.67 -5.28
CA LEU A 393 -4.37 22.67 -6.33
C LEU A 393 -5.51 22.68 -7.39
N GLY A 394 -6.51 21.79 -7.29
CA GLY A 394 -7.63 21.69 -8.21
C GLY A 394 -7.34 20.91 -9.50
N VAL A 395 -6.27 20.09 -9.53
CA VAL A 395 -5.95 19.23 -10.68
C VAL A 395 -6.81 17.98 -10.63
N THR A 396 -7.39 17.59 -11.77
CA THR A 396 -8.26 16.40 -11.93
C THR A 396 -7.64 15.37 -12.88
N SER A 397 -6.89 15.82 -13.90
CA SER A 397 -6.14 14.93 -14.78
C SER A 397 -4.80 15.54 -15.17
N ILE A 398 -3.82 14.67 -15.42
CA ILE A 398 -2.44 15.08 -15.68
C ILE A 398 -1.86 14.50 -16.99
N ARG A 399 -0.94 15.26 -17.58
CA ARG A 399 0.09 14.78 -18.49
C ARG A 399 1.39 14.74 -17.69
N ASN A 400 1.87 13.54 -17.38
CA ASN A 400 3.04 13.38 -16.51
C ASN A 400 4.35 13.60 -17.28
N LEU A 401 5.12 14.58 -16.85
CA LEU A 401 6.43 14.88 -17.40
C LEU A 401 7.48 13.97 -16.74
N ALA A 402 7.87 12.88 -17.39
CA ALA A 402 8.73 11.84 -16.84
C ALA A 402 10.11 11.78 -17.51
N THR A 403 11.14 11.41 -16.76
CA THR A 403 12.51 11.16 -17.30
C THR A 403 12.75 9.68 -17.62
N SER A 404 11.88 8.80 -17.12
CA SER A 404 11.87 7.36 -17.40
C SER A 404 10.44 6.85 -17.29
N SER A 405 10.10 5.83 -18.06
CA SER A 405 8.81 5.14 -17.95
C SER A 405 8.72 4.47 -16.56
N ARG A 406 7.98 5.09 -15.65
CA ARG A 406 7.64 4.52 -14.33
C ARG A 406 6.14 4.33 -14.26
N SER A 407 5.70 3.16 -13.86
CA SER A 407 4.28 2.90 -13.62
C SER A 407 3.81 3.72 -12.40
N TYR A 408 2.97 4.72 -12.63
CA TYR A 408 2.28 5.47 -11.57
C TYR A 408 0.95 4.79 -11.22
N VAL A 409 1.03 3.51 -10.87
CA VAL A 409 -0.12 2.74 -10.37
C VAL A 409 -0.56 3.38 -9.06
N GLY A 410 -1.81 3.88 -9.00
CA GLY A 410 -2.36 4.45 -7.77
C GLY A 410 -2.88 5.89 -7.85
N LEU A 411 -2.47 6.70 -8.83
CA LEU A 411 -3.00 8.06 -9.01
C LEU A 411 -4.52 8.08 -9.21
N SER A 412 -5.07 7.08 -9.91
CA SER A 412 -6.51 6.92 -10.14
C SER A 412 -7.29 6.71 -8.83
N GLY A 413 -6.71 6.04 -7.85
CA GLY A 413 -7.29 5.86 -6.51
C GLY A 413 -7.49 7.17 -5.75
N PHE A 414 -6.74 8.22 -6.14
CA PHE A 414 -6.88 9.57 -5.59
C PHE A 414 -7.78 10.48 -6.43
N GLY A 415 -8.40 9.97 -7.49
CA GLY A 415 -9.22 10.76 -8.39
C GLY A 415 -8.41 11.68 -9.30
N ILE A 416 -7.16 11.34 -9.58
CA ILE A 416 -6.31 11.99 -10.59
C ILE A 416 -6.17 11.04 -11.78
N GLU A 417 -6.65 11.46 -12.94
CA GLU A 417 -6.53 10.69 -14.19
C GLU A 417 -5.17 10.95 -14.86
N LEU A 418 -4.45 9.90 -15.22
CA LEU A 418 -3.23 9.99 -16.01
C LEU A 418 -3.59 9.88 -17.50
N LEU A 419 -3.51 11.00 -18.24
CA LEU A 419 -3.84 11.05 -19.66
C LEU A 419 -2.68 10.59 -20.54
N SER A 420 -1.44 10.99 -20.20
CA SER A 420 -0.24 10.65 -20.95
C SER A 420 1.01 10.69 -20.06
N GLU A 421 2.04 9.97 -20.47
CA GLU A 421 3.42 10.15 -20.02
C GLU A 421 4.20 10.80 -21.15
N GLU A 422 4.85 11.93 -20.85
CA GLU A 422 5.61 12.69 -21.82
C GLU A 422 7.07 12.78 -21.36
N PRO A 423 8.04 12.45 -22.23
CA PRO A 423 9.45 12.58 -21.87
C PRO A 423 9.81 14.04 -21.65
N VAL A 424 10.58 14.29 -20.60
CA VAL A 424 11.28 15.57 -20.41
C VAL A 424 12.70 15.39 -20.92
N GLU A 425 12.97 16.02 -22.06
CA GLU A 425 14.33 16.09 -22.60
C GLU A 425 15.17 17.06 -21.75
N GLY A 426 16.28 16.54 -21.23
CA GLY A 426 17.24 17.31 -20.44
C GLY A 426 18.06 18.27 -21.27
#